data_c008f77de4f844372f96e97fd43e5128
#
_entry.id   c008f77de4f844372f96e97fd43e5128
#
_cell.length_a   1.000
_cell.length_b   1.000
_cell.length_c   1.000
_cell.angle_alpha   90.00
_cell.angle_beta   90.00
_cell.angle_gamma   90.00
#
_symmetry.space_group_name_H-M   'P 1'
#
loop_
_entity.id
_entity.type
_entity.pdbx_description
1 polymer ?
#
loop_
_entity_poly.entity_id
_entity_poly.type
_entity_poly.pdbx_seq_one_letter_code
_entity_poly.pdbx_strand_id
1 'polypeptide(L)'
;MIVLCYPKMINERSETELTWNNVKKIAGRVVAVIVPVAMQFLWYLLILKWLSKAAGLLSIVLTVLSFLFVLYINTKREESSYKTLWLIVILTFPVLGAVMYIIFGNNNTAKKLEKNITKARLHMDYELSDGEKCIGELEREDKRLAQSVKRISDATGFPMVKLDSAEYFSVGEEMFADMCKELEKAEKYIFAEYFILQNGKFLNTVVDIMAKKAAQGVDVRIMYDDLGSIATYSLADAIKLGEKGIKCVPFNPFLFIKSQLNNRDHRKIMVVDGRVAYSGGINLSDEYINIGSKYGHWKDIGFKITGEGVKSYTYMFMEFWNAFSNDMIPHELVGESFEK
;
A
#
# COMPACT_ATOMS: atom_id res chain seq x y z
N MET A 1 -0.71 -6.00 18.59
CA MET A 1 0.05 -5.65 19.82
C MET A 1 1.04 -4.48 19.66
N ILE A 2 1.23 -3.92 18.45
CA ILE A 2 2.16 -2.78 18.23
C ILE A 2 1.44 -1.43 18.28
N VAL A 3 0.16 -1.34 17.94
CA VAL A 3 -0.57 -0.05 17.85
C VAL A 3 -1.18 0.41 19.19
N LEU A 4 -1.53 -0.51 20.09
CA LEU A 4 -2.03 -0.15 21.43
C LEU A 4 -0.95 0.43 22.38
N CYS A 5 0.34 0.29 22.04
CA CYS A 5 1.42 0.94 22.79
C CYS A 5 1.75 2.36 22.29
N TYR A 6 1.17 2.80 21.16
CA TYR A 6 1.52 4.09 20.58
C TYR A 6 1.17 5.32 21.44
N PRO A 7 -0.01 5.43 22.06
CA PRO A 7 -0.32 6.60 22.87
C PRO A 7 0.47 6.68 24.19
N LYS A 8 0.87 5.53 24.76
CA LYS A 8 1.62 5.51 26.04
C LYS A 8 3.15 5.68 25.88
N MET A 9 3.69 5.35 24.71
CA MET A 9 5.15 5.48 24.45
C MET A 9 5.55 6.88 23.96
N ILE A 10 4.60 7.71 23.58
CA ILE A 10 4.86 9.03 22.98
C ILE A 10 5.26 10.06 24.04
N ASN A 11 4.83 9.90 25.28
CA ASN A 11 5.02 10.93 26.32
C ASN A 11 6.43 10.96 26.95
N GLU A 12 7.35 10.05 26.56
CA GLU A 12 8.69 9.97 27.18
C GLU A 12 9.87 9.87 26.20
N ARG A 13 9.64 9.88 24.89
CA ARG A 13 10.75 9.78 23.92
C ARG A 13 11.13 11.15 23.37
N SER A 14 12.35 11.59 23.69
CA SER A 14 12.95 12.80 23.14
C SER A 14 13.13 12.70 21.59
N GLU A 15 13.11 13.84 20.90
CA GLU A 15 13.39 13.92 19.44
C GLU A 15 14.70 13.21 19.04
N THR A 16 15.66 13.13 19.96
CA THR A 16 16.95 12.43 19.77
C THR A 16 16.78 10.91 19.66
N GLU A 17 15.85 10.27 20.36
CA GLU A 17 15.58 8.83 20.20
C GLU A 17 14.88 8.49 18.88
N LEU A 18 14.03 9.40 18.39
CA LEU A 18 13.34 9.24 17.11
C LEU A 18 14.33 9.33 15.93
N THR A 19 15.27 10.29 15.99
CA THR A 19 16.35 10.42 15.00
C THR A 19 17.30 9.21 15.05
N TRP A 20 17.63 8.70 16.23
CA TRP A 20 18.49 7.53 16.40
C TRP A 20 17.84 6.24 15.86
N ASN A 21 16.55 6.06 16.03
CA ASN A 21 15.83 4.92 15.46
C ASN A 21 15.71 5.01 13.92
N ASN A 22 15.58 6.19 13.36
CA ASN A 22 15.63 6.40 11.91
C ASN A 22 17.02 6.13 11.34
N VAL A 23 18.07 6.58 12.02
CA VAL A 23 19.47 6.29 11.67
C VAL A 23 19.74 4.78 11.74
N LYS A 24 19.27 4.06 12.76
CA LYS A 24 19.37 2.61 12.84
C LYS A 24 18.63 1.89 11.70
N LYS A 25 17.43 2.38 11.31
CA LYS A 25 16.68 1.82 10.17
C LYS A 25 17.43 2.03 8.85
N ILE A 26 17.98 3.21 8.61
CA ILE A 26 18.77 3.53 7.42
C ILE A 26 20.07 2.70 7.43
N ALA A 27 20.77 2.66 8.56
CA ALA A 27 21.99 1.87 8.71
C ALA A 27 21.73 0.36 8.47
N GLY A 28 20.63 -0.18 9.00
CA GLY A 28 20.23 -1.57 8.74
C GLY A 28 19.97 -1.84 7.25
N ARG A 29 19.35 -0.90 6.54
CA ARG A 29 19.10 -0.98 5.09
C ARG A 29 20.41 -0.99 4.29
N VAL A 30 21.31 -0.10 4.65
CA VAL A 30 22.63 0.02 4.02
C VAL A 30 23.46 -1.24 4.26
N VAL A 31 23.50 -1.73 5.50
CA VAL A 31 24.25 -2.93 5.89
C VAL A 31 23.80 -4.17 5.13
N ALA A 32 22.52 -4.38 4.95
CA ALA A 32 22.02 -5.58 4.27
C ALA A 32 22.20 -5.57 2.75
N VAL A 33 22.43 -4.42 2.14
CA VAL A 33 22.89 -4.35 0.74
C VAL A 33 24.42 -4.44 0.67
N ILE A 34 25.12 -3.69 1.53
CA ILE A 34 26.59 -3.64 1.50
C ILE A 34 27.20 -4.99 1.88
N VAL A 35 26.66 -5.68 2.88
CA VAL A 35 27.24 -6.95 3.33
C VAL A 35 27.23 -8.04 2.24
N PRO A 36 26.11 -8.34 1.56
CA PRO A 36 26.10 -9.29 0.45
C PRO A 36 27.00 -8.86 -0.73
N VAL A 37 27.03 -7.57 -1.05
CA VAL A 37 27.90 -7.06 -2.11
C VAL A 37 29.39 -7.22 -1.72
N ALA A 38 29.74 -6.88 -0.48
CA ALA A 38 31.09 -7.06 0.03
C ALA A 38 31.48 -8.56 0.09
N MET A 39 30.56 -9.44 0.48
CA MET A 39 30.78 -10.89 0.45
C MET A 39 31.02 -11.40 -0.97
N GLN A 40 30.25 -10.91 -1.95
CA GLN A 40 30.42 -11.27 -3.35
C GLN A 40 31.76 -10.76 -3.89
N PHE A 41 32.13 -9.52 -3.55
CA PHE A 41 33.43 -8.95 -3.95
C PHE A 41 34.61 -9.70 -3.29
N LEU A 42 34.51 -10.02 -2.00
CA LEU A 42 35.50 -10.86 -1.30
C LEU A 42 35.58 -12.24 -1.94
N TRP A 43 34.45 -12.82 -2.33
CA TRP A 43 34.40 -14.08 -3.09
C TRP A 43 35.21 -14.03 -4.38
N TYR A 44 35.01 -12.95 -5.20
CA TYR A 44 35.83 -12.78 -6.41
C TYR A 44 37.30 -12.55 -6.12
N LEU A 45 37.64 -11.79 -5.08
CA LEU A 45 39.05 -11.62 -4.66
C LEU A 45 39.66 -12.92 -4.17
N LEU A 46 38.90 -13.76 -3.45
CA LEU A 46 39.36 -15.09 -3.02
C LEU A 46 39.62 -16.01 -4.23
N ILE A 47 38.73 -16.02 -5.20
CA ILE A 47 38.91 -16.75 -6.46
C ILE A 47 40.17 -16.27 -7.21
N LEU A 48 40.36 -14.96 -7.34
CA LEU A 48 41.52 -14.37 -8.02
C LEU A 48 42.83 -14.63 -7.27
N LYS A 49 42.82 -14.64 -5.94
CA LYS A 49 44.01 -14.77 -5.09
C LYS A 49 44.39 -16.23 -4.80
N TRP A 50 43.45 -17.16 -4.84
CA TRP A 50 43.62 -18.57 -4.50
C TRP A 50 43.29 -19.45 -5.73
N LEU A 51 44.12 -19.39 -6.77
CA LEU A 51 44.15 -20.39 -7.85
C LEU A 51 44.61 -21.79 -7.34
N SER A 52 44.33 -22.07 -6.08
CA SER A 52 44.66 -23.38 -5.46
C SER A 52 43.50 -24.38 -5.68
N LYS A 53 43.78 -25.68 -5.56
CA LYS A 53 42.80 -26.77 -5.66
C LYS A 53 41.56 -26.55 -4.75
N ALA A 54 41.74 -25.90 -3.60
CA ALA A 54 40.65 -25.59 -2.67
C ALA A 54 39.66 -24.55 -3.22
N ALA A 55 40.13 -23.52 -3.92
CA ALA A 55 39.27 -22.51 -4.56
C ALA A 55 38.48 -23.14 -5.72
N GLY A 56 39.05 -24.07 -6.45
CA GLY A 56 38.34 -24.82 -7.48
C GLY A 56 37.20 -25.68 -6.91
N LEU A 57 37.48 -26.43 -5.83
CA LEU A 57 36.43 -27.23 -5.18
C LEU A 57 35.29 -26.37 -4.62
N LEU A 58 35.61 -25.25 -3.97
CA LEU A 58 34.59 -24.33 -3.44
C LEU A 58 33.74 -23.72 -4.57
N SER A 59 34.36 -23.38 -5.70
CA SER A 59 33.65 -22.89 -6.89
C SER A 59 32.66 -23.93 -7.42
N ILE A 60 33.09 -25.19 -7.53
CA ILE A 60 32.23 -26.30 -7.97
C ILE A 60 31.04 -26.47 -7.00
N VAL A 61 31.30 -26.49 -5.69
CA VAL A 61 30.24 -26.63 -4.67
C VAL A 61 29.22 -25.50 -4.78
N LEU A 62 29.68 -24.26 -4.90
CA LEU A 62 28.76 -23.11 -5.05
C LEU A 62 27.96 -23.12 -6.36
N THR A 63 28.60 -23.57 -7.45
CA THR A 63 27.89 -23.73 -8.74
C THR A 63 26.80 -24.79 -8.62
N VAL A 64 27.10 -25.94 -8.00
CA VAL A 64 26.10 -26.98 -7.77
C VAL A 64 24.97 -26.50 -6.87
N LEU A 65 25.29 -25.79 -5.77
CA LEU A 65 24.28 -25.20 -4.90
C LEU A 65 23.41 -24.18 -5.65
N SER A 66 23.98 -23.33 -6.46
CA SER A 66 23.23 -22.38 -7.30
C SER A 66 22.31 -23.07 -8.28
N PHE A 67 22.78 -24.14 -8.91
CA PHE A 67 21.94 -24.94 -9.80
C PHE A 67 20.78 -25.60 -9.08
N LEU A 68 21.02 -26.19 -7.91
CA LEU A 68 19.95 -26.77 -7.05
C LEU A 68 18.94 -25.68 -6.63
N PHE A 69 19.44 -24.48 -6.33
CA PHE A 69 18.59 -23.35 -5.97
C PHE A 69 17.74 -22.85 -7.15
N VAL A 70 18.30 -22.86 -8.36
CA VAL A 70 17.57 -22.60 -9.62
C VAL A 70 16.46 -23.63 -9.84
N LEU A 71 16.74 -24.92 -9.66
CA LEU A 71 15.72 -25.97 -9.74
C LEU A 71 14.61 -25.74 -8.69
N TYR A 72 14.97 -25.41 -7.45
CA TYR A 72 14.02 -25.11 -6.39
C TYR A 72 13.10 -23.93 -6.76
N ILE A 73 13.63 -22.82 -7.29
CA ILE A 73 12.82 -21.67 -7.74
C ILE A 73 11.86 -22.09 -8.86
N ASN A 74 12.32 -22.92 -9.77
CA ASN A 74 11.50 -23.36 -10.90
C ASN A 74 10.29 -24.22 -10.49
N THR A 75 10.38 -24.92 -9.36
CA THR A 75 9.24 -25.71 -8.81
C THR A 75 8.15 -24.85 -8.19
N LYS A 76 8.42 -23.57 -7.89
CA LYS A 76 7.43 -22.68 -7.29
C LYS A 76 6.36 -22.26 -8.30
N ARG A 77 5.13 -22.13 -7.81
CA ARG A 77 4.00 -21.59 -8.60
C ARG A 77 4.03 -20.06 -8.55
N GLU A 78 4.93 -19.46 -9.31
CA GLU A 78 5.10 -18.02 -9.45
C GLU A 78 5.14 -17.64 -10.93
N GLU A 79 4.91 -16.37 -11.24
CA GLU A 79 4.93 -15.88 -12.61
C GLU A 79 6.30 -16.09 -13.26
N SER A 80 6.29 -16.49 -14.54
CA SER A 80 7.51 -16.85 -15.29
C SER A 80 8.51 -15.71 -15.38
N SER A 81 8.02 -14.47 -15.59
CA SER A 81 8.86 -13.26 -15.66
C SER A 81 9.63 -13.02 -14.36
N TYR A 82 8.96 -13.20 -13.23
CA TYR A 82 9.55 -13.08 -11.90
C TYR A 82 10.62 -14.13 -11.65
N LYS A 83 10.34 -15.40 -11.99
CA LYS A 83 11.32 -16.49 -11.88
C LYS A 83 12.55 -16.21 -12.75
N THR A 84 12.34 -15.82 -14.01
CA THR A 84 13.43 -15.55 -14.96
C THR A 84 14.37 -14.48 -14.43
N LEU A 85 13.84 -13.39 -13.86
CA LEU A 85 14.67 -12.34 -13.27
C LEU A 85 15.57 -12.90 -12.16
N TRP A 86 15.00 -13.69 -11.23
CA TRP A 86 15.77 -14.29 -10.14
C TRP A 86 16.79 -15.32 -10.63
N LEU A 87 16.46 -16.10 -11.67
CA LEU A 87 17.38 -17.04 -12.27
C LEU A 87 18.61 -16.33 -12.84
N ILE A 88 18.40 -15.21 -13.56
CA ILE A 88 19.50 -14.39 -14.10
C ILE A 88 20.38 -13.87 -12.95
N VAL A 89 19.78 -13.30 -11.90
CA VAL A 89 20.53 -12.74 -10.76
C VAL A 89 21.34 -13.81 -10.04
N ILE A 90 20.75 -14.99 -9.78
CA ILE A 90 21.43 -16.09 -9.06
C ILE A 90 22.54 -16.73 -9.90
N LEU A 91 22.32 -16.89 -11.20
CA LEU A 91 23.34 -17.46 -12.08
C LEU A 91 24.51 -16.49 -12.30
N THR A 92 24.25 -15.18 -12.34
CA THR A 92 25.30 -14.16 -12.48
C THR A 92 26.06 -13.93 -11.17
N PHE A 93 25.36 -13.93 -10.04
CA PHE A 93 25.90 -13.65 -8.70
C PHE A 93 25.46 -14.72 -7.70
N PRO A 94 26.08 -15.92 -7.70
CA PRO A 94 25.57 -17.07 -6.94
C PRO A 94 25.31 -16.81 -5.46
N VAL A 95 26.25 -16.18 -4.75
CA VAL A 95 26.11 -15.89 -3.32
C VAL A 95 25.15 -14.74 -3.08
N LEU A 96 25.38 -13.62 -3.75
CA LEU A 96 24.55 -12.42 -3.62
C LEU A 96 23.11 -12.68 -4.05
N GLY A 97 22.93 -13.32 -5.21
CA GLY A 97 21.61 -13.63 -5.76
C GLY A 97 20.80 -14.57 -4.88
N ALA A 98 21.43 -15.61 -4.32
CA ALA A 98 20.77 -16.52 -3.38
C ALA A 98 20.34 -15.79 -2.09
N VAL A 99 21.22 -14.97 -1.51
CA VAL A 99 20.90 -14.18 -0.31
C VAL A 99 19.79 -13.17 -0.60
N MET A 100 19.88 -12.46 -1.72
CA MET A 100 18.80 -11.52 -2.14
C MET A 100 17.47 -12.25 -2.35
N TYR A 101 17.48 -13.44 -2.95
CA TYR A 101 16.25 -14.21 -3.12
C TYR A 101 15.65 -14.65 -1.78
N ILE A 102 16.47 -15.09 -0.84
CA ILE A 102 15.99 -15.47 0.51
C ILE A 102 15.34 -14.28 1.22
N ILE A 103 15.91 -13.08 1.06
CA ILE A 103 15.42 -11.85 1.70
C ILE A 103 14.19 -11.30 0.99
N PHE A 104 14.21 -11.22 -0.34
CA PHE A 104 13.23 -10.49 -1.14
C PHE A 104 12.31 -11.39 -1.99
N GLY A 105 12.75 -12.62 -2.30
CA GLY A 105 12.03 -13.55 -3.17
C GLY A 105 10.98 -14.42 -2.46
N ASN A 106 10.81 -14.31 -1.15
CA ASN A 106 9.93 -15.20 -0.40
C ASN A 106 8.52 -14.61 -0.25
N ASN A 107 7.50 -15.29 -0.81
CA ASN A 107 6.09 -14.86 -0.81
C ASN A 107 5.33 -15.13 0.52
N ASN A 108 6.01 -15.46 1.62
CA ASN A 108 5.33 -15.72 2.90
C ASN A 108 4.62 -14.48 3.45
N THR A 109 5.11 -13.27 3.15
CA THR A 109 4.45 -12.03 3.53
C THR A 109 3.15 -11.83 2.76
N ALA A 110 3.12 -12.14 1.46
CA ALA A 110 1.89 -12.07 0.65
C ALA A 110 0.80 -12.96 1.24
N LYS A 111 1.12 -14.22 1.57
CA LYS A 111 0.18 -15.14 2.22
C LYS A 111 -0.33 -14.64 3.57
N LYS A 112 0.53 -13.98 4.33
CA LYS A 112 0.14 -13.39 5.62
C LYS A 112 -0.80 -12.19 5.42
N LEU A 113 -0.50 -11.32 4.46
CA LEU A 113 -1.36 -10.17 4.10
C LEU A 113 -2.72 -10.68 3.62
N GLU A 114 -2.74 -11.62 2.68
CA GLU A 114 -3.95 -12.27 2.17
C GLU A 114 -4.79 -12.90 3.30
N LYS A 115 -4.15 -13.64 4.20
CA LYS A 115 -4.83 -14.23 5.37
C LYS A 115 -5.46 -13.16 6.27
N ASN A 116 -4.79 -12.04 6.50
CA ASN A 116 -5.31 -10.96 7.33
C ASN A 116 -6.53 -10.30 6.66
N ILE A 117 -6.43 -10.00 5.36
CA ILE A 117 -7.53 -9.43 4.57
C ILE A 117 -8.72 -10.39 4.54
N THR A 118 -8.48 -11.67 4.25
CA THR A 118 -9.53 -12.69 4.26
C THR A 118 -10.21 -12.79 5.63
N LYS A 119 -9.43 -12.73 6.72
CA LYS A 119 -9.99 -12.74 8.06
C LYS A 119 -10.83 -11.49 8.32
N ALA A 120 -10.38 -10.30 7.95
CA ALA A 120 -11.15 -9.07 8.09
C ALA A 120 -12.46 -9.17 7.30
N ARG A 121 -12.39 -9.63 6.05
CA ARG A 121 -13.53 -9.83 5.16
C ARG A 121 -14.61 -10.76 5.74
N LEU A 122 -14.21 -11.86 6.39
CA LEU A 122 -15.14 -12.80 7.03
C LEU A 122 -15.88 -12.22 8.25
N HIS A 123 -15.42 -11.12 8.81
CA HIS A 123 -16.05 -10.44 9.96
C HIS A 123 -16.78 -9.16 9.56
N MET A 124 -16.93 -8.91 8.26
CA MET A 124 -17.63 -7.74 7.74
C MET A 124 -18.96 -8.17 7.13
N ASP A 125 -20.04 -7.53 7.56
CA ASP A 125 -21.33 -7.64 6.89
C ASP A 125 -21.35 -6.63 5.75
N TYR A 126 -21.37 -7.14 4.51
CA TYR A 126 -21.41 -6.31 3.33
C TYR A 126 -22.87 -6.04 2.93
N GLU A 127 -23.28 -4.79 3.04
CA GLU A 127 -24.56 -4.32 2.51
C GLU A 127 -24.40 -3.85 1.05
N LEU A 128 -23.83 -4.73 0.22
CA LEU A 128 -23.71 -4.48 -1.21
C LEU A 128 -24.96 -4.95 -1.94
N SER A 129 -25.42 -4.16 -2.89
CA SER A 129 -26.56 -4.55 -3.73
C SER A 129 -26.21 -5.76 -4.58
N ASP A 130 -27.25 -6.53 -4.93
CA ASP A 130 -27.12 -7.60 -5.92
C ASP A 130 -26.89 -6.98 -7.32
N GLY A 131 -25.69 -7.17 -7.86
CA GLY A 131 -25.29 -6.67 -9.17
C GLY A 131 -25.91 -7.41 -10.35
N GLU A 132 -26.63 -8.51 -10.15
CA GLU A 132 -27.21 -9.33 -11.23
C GLU A 132 -28.17 -8.54 -12.12
N LYS A 133 -28.95 -7.61 -11.55
CA LYS A 133 -29.83 -6.74 -12.33
C LYS A 133 -29.04 -5.87 -13.29
N CYS A 134 -27.98 -5.22 -12.82
CA CYS A 134 -27.12 -4.37 -13.64
C CYS A 134 -26.37 -5.19 -14.71
N ILE A 135 -25.89 -6.38 -14.36
CA ILE A 135 -25.26 -7.31 -15.30
C ILE A 135 -26.28 -7.75 -16.36
N GLY A 136 -27.52 -8.07 -15.97
CA GLY A 136 -28.57 -8.47 -16.91
C GLY A 136 -29.01 -7.35 -17.85
N GLU A 137 -28.98 -6.09 -17.42
CA GLU A 137 -29.20 -4.93 -18.29
C GLU A 137 -28.04 -4.80 -19.30
N LEU A 138 -26.79 -4.89 -18.83
CA LEU A 138 -25.60 -4.82 -19.69
C LEU A 138 -25.53 -5.99 -20.68
N GLU A 139 -25.99 -7.21 -20.30
CA GLU A 139 -25.99 -8.37 -21.20
C GLU A 139 -26.89 -8.16 -22.43
N ARG A 140 -27.94 -7.35 -22.32
CA ARG A 140 -28.80 -6.99 -23.46
C ARG A 140 -28.13 -6.05 -24.44
N GLU A 141 -27.17 -5.24 -23.95
CA GLU A 141 -26.41 -4.28 -24.75
C GLU A 141 -25.13 -4.89 -25.30
N ASP A 142 -24.31 -5.48 -24.42
CA ASP A 142 -23.04 -6.14 -24.77
C ASP A 142 -22.80 -7.39 -23.90
N LYS A 143 -23.09 -8.55 -24.48
CA LYS A 143 -22.93 -9.85 -23.81
C LYS A 143 -21.47 -10.14 -23.41
N ARG A 144 -20.48 -9.72 -24.22
CA ARG A 144 -19.05 -9.98 -23.92
C ARG A 144 -18.59 -9.14 -22.74
N LEU A 145 -19.01 -7.87 -22.72
CA LEU A 145 -18.72 -6.96 -21.63
C LEU A 145 -19.36 -7.45 -20.34
N ALA A 146 -20.65 -7.84 -20.37
CA ALA A 146 -21.37 -8.37 -19.22
C ALA A 146 -20.68 -9.62 -18.62
N GLN A 147 -20.22 -10.55 -19.47
CA GLN A 147 -19.47 -11.72 -19.00
C GLN A 147 -18.14 -11.35 -18.36
N SER A 148 -17.46 -10.34 -18.89
CA SER A 148 -16.20 -9.85 -18.30
C SER A 148 -16.43 -9.19 -16.95
N VAL A 149 -17.44 -8.36 -16.85
CA VAL A 149 -17.84 -7.68 -15.59
C VAL A 149 -18.27 -8.73 -14.55
N LYS A 150 -19.08 -9.73 -14.95
CA LYS A 150 -19.49 -10.81 -14.04
C LYS A 150 -18.28 -11.56 -13.46
N ARG A 151 -17.29 -11.90 -14.28
CA ARG A 151 -16.07 -12.55 -13.82
C ARG A 151 -15.28 -11.69 -12.82
N ILE A 152 -15.24 -10.37 -13.06
CA ILE A 152 -14.59 -9.44 -12.13
C ILE A 152 -15.35 -9.39 -10.81
N SER A 153 -16.68 -9.27 -10.87
CA SER A 153 -17.57 -9.29 -9.71
C SER A 153 -17.39 -10.56 -8.88
N ASP A 154 -17.44 -11.73 -9.53
CA ASP A 154 -17.26 -13.05 -8.87
C ASP A 154 -15.87 -13.19 -8.25
N ALA A 155 -14.83 -12.66 -8.91
CA ALA A 155 -13.45 -12.75 -8.43
C ALA A 155 -13.15 -11.79 -7.27
N THR A 156 -13.79 -10.62 -7.25
CA THR A 156 -13.51 -9.55 -6.26
C THR A 156 -14.49 -9.54 -5.10
N GLY A 157 -15.70 -10.07 -5.31
CA GLY A 157 -16.82 -9.94 -4.37
C GLY A 157 -17.53 -8.58 -4.41
N PHE A 158 -17.13 -7.68 -5.34
CA PHE A 158 -17.77 -6.36 -5.50
C PHE A 158 -18.71 -6.37 -6.72
N PRO A 159 -20.00 -6.06 -6.53
CA PRO A 159 -20.98 -6.13 -7.60
C PRO A 159 -20.84 -4.96 -8.60
N MET A 160 -21.38 -5.16 -9.79
CA MET A 160 -21.63 -4.05 -10.70
C MET A 160 -22.83 -3.24 -10.19
N VAL A 161 -22.66 -1.94 -10.06
CA VAL A 161 -23.71 -1.04 -9.58
C VAL A 161 -23.87 0.17 -10.49
N LYS A 162 -25.05 0.80 -10.45
CA LYS A 162 -25.28 2.11 -11.07
C LYS A 162 -24.76 3.21 -10.17
N LEU A 163 -24.13 4.21 -10.79
CA LEU A 163 -23.72 5.43 -10.11
C LEU A 163 -24.80 6.50 -10.30
N ASP A 164 -24.99 7.36 -9.29
CA ASP A 164 -25.80 8.55 -9.44
C ASP A 164 -25.07 9.58 -10.29
N SER A 165 -23.78 9.76 -10.05
CA SER A 165 -22.90 10.57 -10.89
C SER A 165 -21.48 10.04 -10.91
N ALA A 166 -20.76 10.38 -11.98
CA ALA A 166 -19.32 10.22 -12.10
C ALA A 166 -18.74 11.50 -12.70
N GLU A 167 -17.82 12.14 -12.00
CA GLU A 167 -17.14 13.35 -12.45
C GLU A 167 -15.66 13.02 -12.68
N TYR A 168 -15.15 13.38 -13.84
CA TYR A 168 -13.78 13.15 -14.24
C TYR A 168 -12.97 14.44 -14.10
N PHE A 169 -11.81 14.35 -13.46
CA PHE A 169 -10.84 15.43 -13.32
C PHE A 169 -9.63 15.14 -14.21
N SER A 170 -9.37 16.04 -15.13
CA SER A 170 -8.28 15.91 -16.11
C SER A 170 -6.91 16.28 -15.51
N VAL A 171 -6.90 16.97 -14.37
CA VAL A 171 -5.73 17.42 -13.63
C VAL A 171 -5.98 17.39 -12.12
N GLY A 172 -4.90 17.26 -11.36
CA GLY A 172 -4.99 17.11 -9.90
C GLY A 172 -5.48 18.35 -9.17
N GLU A 173 -5.23 19.54 -9.70
CA GLU A 173 -5.68 20.81 -9.12
C GLU A 173 -7.19 20.90 -9.02
N GLU A 174 -7.90 20.43 -10.04
CA GLU A 174 -9.37 20.42 -10.07
C GLU A 174 -9.91 19.46 -9.01
N MET A 175 -9.38 18.23 -8.97
CA MET A 175 -9.75 17.23 -7.97
C MET A 175 -9.44 17.70 -6.55
N PHE A 176 -8.30 18.34 -6.32
CA PHE A 176 -7.92 18.88 -5.01
C PHE A 176 -8.92 19.93 -4.54
N ALA A 177 -9.28 20.85 -5.41
CA ALA A 177 -10.22 21.92 -5.07
C ALA A 177 -11.62 21.39 -4.75
N ASP A 178 -12.08 20.37 -5.47
CA ASP A 178 -13.37 19.73 -5.23
C ASP A 178 -13.32 18.87 -3.96
N MET A 179 -12.26 18.08 -3.77
CA MET A 179 -12.05 17.24 -2.58
C MET A 179 -12.08 18.07 -1.29
N CYS A 180 -11.43 19.22 -1.25
CA CYS A 180 -11.46 20.10 -0.09
C CYS A 180 -12.89 20.54 0.27
N LYS A 181 -13.73 20.85 -0.72
CA LYS A 181 -15.13 21.24 -0.50
C LYS A 181 -15.95 20.07 0.09
N GLU A 182 -15.73 18.84 -0.40
CA GLU A 182 -16.47 17.69 0.11
C GLU A 182 -16.00 17.27 1.51
N LEU A 183 -14.70 17.40 1.81
CA LEU A 183 -14.15 17.16 3.15
C LEU A 183 -14.74 18.14 4.19
N GLU A 184 -14.95 19.41 3.81
CA GLU A 184 -15.57 20.42 4.68
C GLU A 184 -17.02 20.08 5.05
N LYS A 185 -17.72 19.27 4.24
CA LYS A 185 -19.09 18.84 4.46
C LYS A 185 -19.21 17.55 5.29
N ALA A 186 -18.09 16.91 5.66
CA ALA A 186 -18.11 15.65 6.38
C ALA A 186 -18.81 15.78 7.75
N GLU A 187 -19.68 14.82 8.06
CA GLU A 187 -20.45 14.77 9.30
C GLU A 187 -20.23 13.50 10.11
N LYS A 188 -19.92 12.36 9.46
CA LYS A 188 -19.80 11.04 10.10
C LYS A 188 -18.40 10.51 10.06
N TYR A 189 -17.80 10.35 8.87
CA TYR A 189 -16.46 9.82 8.70
C TYR A 189 -15.75 10.29 7.45
N ILE A 190 -14.41 10.29 7.53
CA ILE A 190 -13.50 10.50 6.40
C ILE A 190 -12.50 9.34 6.39
N PHE A 191 -12.47 8.58 5.31
CA PHE A 191 -11.51 7.49 5.09
C PHE A 191 -10.59 7.82 3.93
N ALA A 192 -9.28 7.76 4.16
CA ALA A 192 -8.25 8.09 3.19
C ALA A 192 -7.22 6.96 3.09
N GLU A 193 -6.95 6.47 1.89
CA GLU A 193 -5.96 5.44 1.59
C GLU A 193 -5.11 5.88 0.41
N TYR A 194 -3.80 6.03 0.64
CA TYR A 194 -2.89 6.56 -0.37
C TYR A 194 -1.55 5.83 -0.39
N PHE A 195 -0.96 5.71 -1.58
CA PHE A 195 0.37 5.14 -1.72
C PHE A 195 1.46 6.12 -1.25
N ILE A 196 1.35 7.41 -1.63
CA ILE A 196 2.30 8.45 -1.24
C ILE A 196 1.60 9.52 -0.42
N LEU A 197 2.14 9.77 0.78
CA LEU A 197 1.93 10.99 1.53
C LEU A 197 3.21 11.81 1.48
N GLN A 198 3.10 13.11 1.20
CA GLN A 198 4.22 14.04 1.24
C GLN A 198 3.82 15.33 1.96
N ASN A 199 4.62 15.72 2.94
CA ASN A 199 4.45 17.01 3.58
C ASN A 199 4.58 18.13 2.56
N GLY A 200 3.52 18.91 2.38
CA GLY A 200 3.40 19.97 1.40
C GLY A 200 2.04 20.65 1.47
N LYS A 201 1.75 21.53 0.54
CA LYS A 201 0.48 22.29 0.55
C LYS A 201 -0.73 21.35 0.41
N PHE A 202 -0.67 20.36 -0.49
CA PHE A 202 -1.79 19.45 -0.71
C PHE A 202 -2.14 18.69 0.57
N LEU A 203 -1.20 17.89 1.09
CA LEU A 203 -1.43 17.09 2.29
C LEU A 203 -1.81 17.96 3.48
N ASN A 204 -1.09 19.06 3.71
CA ASN A 204 -1.33 19.91 4.87
C ASN A 204 -2.72 20.55 4.83
N THR A 205 -3.20 21.01 3.67
CA THR A 205 -4.55 21.55 3.53
C THR A 205 -5.61 20.49 3.84
N VAL A 206 -5.46 19.28 3.28
CA VAL A 206 -6.37 18.15 3.55
C VAL A 206 -6.35 17.79 5.03
N VAL A 207 -5.18 17.66 5.64
CA VAL A 207 -5.02 17.34 7.06
C VAL A 207 -5.61 18.40 7.96
N ASP A 208 -5.48 19.68 7.63
CA ASP A 208 -6.05 20.76 8.44
C ASP A 208 -7.59 20.76 8.41
N ILE A 209 -8.20 20.41 7.28
CA ILE A 209 -9.65 20.20 7.20
C ILE A 209 -10.05 18.96 8.02
N MET A 210 -9.35 17.85 7.84
CA MET A 210 -9.59 16.61 8.57
C MET A 210 -9.47 16.78 10.08
N ALA A 211 -8.47 17.54 10.55
CA ALA A 211 -8.27 17.84 11.97
C ALA A 211 -9.44 18.67 12.55
N LYS A 212 -9.94 19.66 11.81
CA LYS A 212 -11.13 20.41 12.21
C LYS A 212 -12.36 19.50 12.32
N LYS A 213 -12.51 18.56 11.39
CA LYS A 213 -13.61 17.58 11.40
C LYS A 213 -13.48 16.57 12.52
N ALA A 214 -12.28 16.07 12.79
CA ALA A 214 -12.01 15.20 13.94
C ALA A 214 -12.36 15.89 15.28
N ALA A 215 -12.02 17.16 15.42
CA ALA A 215 -12.40 17.97 16.59
C ALA A 215 -13.92 18.17 16.75
N GLN A 216 -14.69 18.00 15.65
CA GLN A 216 -16.17 18.02 15.66
C GLN A 216 -16.81 16.63 15.88
N GLY A 217 -15.99 15.59 16.09
CA GLY A 217 -16.45 14.22 16.37
C GLY A 217 -16.54 13.32 15.12
N VAL A 218 -16.11 13.78 13.94
CA VAL A 218 -16.03 12.96 12.73
C VAL A 218 -14.93 11.90 12.90
N ASP A 219 -15.20 10.63 12.56
CA ASP A 219 -14.18 9.57 12.58
C ASP A 219 -13.26 9.71 11.35
N VAL A 220 -12.04 10.18 11.58
CA VAL A 220 -11.07 10.44 10.51
C VAL A 220 -9.96 9.40 10.55
N ARG A 221 -9.80 8.67 9.44
CA ARG A 221 -8.81 7.58 9.31
C ARG A 221 -7.99 7.72 8.06
N ILE A 222 -6.67 7.59 8.20
CA ILE A 222 -5.71 7.62 7.09
C ILE A 222 -4.88 6.34 7.10
N MET A 223 -4.84 5.64 5.96
CA MET A 223 -3.90 4.55 5.71
C MET A 223 -2.94 4.96 4.60
N TYR A 224 -1.67 4.66 4.74
CA TYR A 224 -0.68 4.95 3.70
C TYR A 224 0.32 3.80 3.53
N ASP A 225 0.85 3.62 2.32
CA ASP A 225 1.90 2.64 2.08
C ASP A 225 3.23 3.14 2.66
N ASP A 226 3.82 2.37 3.59
CA ASP A 226 5.06 2.78 4.29
C ASP A 226 6.26 2.86 3.35
N LEU A 227 6.33 2.00 2.33
CA LEU A 227 7.43 2.06 1.34
C LEU A 227 7.21 3.18 0.33
N GLY A 228 5.97 3.37 -0.13
CA GLY A 228 5.61 4.45 -1.05
C GLY A 228 5.89 5.83 -0.46
N SER A 229 5.70 5.98 0.84
CA SER A 229 5.90 7.24 1.58
C SER A 229 7.25 7.36 2.29
N ILE A 230 8.15 6.37 2.16
CA ILE A 230 9.37 6.23 2.98
C ILE A 230 10.33 7.43 2.90
N ALA A 231 10.36 8.11 1.76
CA ALA A 231 11.22 9.26 1.53
C ALA A 231 10.54 10.60 1.80
N THR A 232 9.21 10.62 1.91
CA THR A 232 8.40 11.84 1.88
C THR A 232 7.56 12.05 3.14
N TYR A 233 7.33 10.99 3.91
CA TYR A 233 6.50 11.01 5.11
C TYR A 233 7.08 10.11 6.21
N SER A 234 7.31 10.67 7.38
CA SER A 234 7.95 9.96 8.49
C SER A 234 6.92 9.39 9.47
N LEU A 235 7.35 8.41 10.27
CA LEU A 235 6.55 7.92 11.39
C LEU A 235 6.22 9.05 12.40
N ALA A 236 7.13 10.02 12.57
CA ALA A 236 6.88 11.18 13.42
C ALA A 236 5.73 12.05 12.90
N ASP A 237 5.60 12.18 11.58
CA ASP A 237 4.48 12.91 10.99
C ASP A 237 3.16 12.17 11.19
N ALA A 238 3.16 10.83 11.06
CA ALA A 238 1.98 10.01 11.36
C ALA A 238 1.54 10.13 12.84
N ILE A 239 2.49 10.25 13.77
CA ILE A 239 2.20 10.47 15.20
C ILE A 239 1.51 11.83 15.39
N LYS A 240 2.00 12.89 14.73
CA LYS A 240 1.38 14.22 14.80
C LYS A 240 -0.06 14.25 14.30
N LEU A 241 -0.43 13.35 13.37
CA LEU A 241 -1.83 13.19 12.97
C LEU A 241 -2.68 12.67 14.13
N GLY A 242 -2.16 11.73 14.91
CA GLY A 242 -2.83 11.23 16.12
C GLY A 242 -3.10 12.34 17.16
N GLU A 243 -2.17 13.27 17.33
CA GLU A 243 -2.34 14.45 18.21
C GLU A 243 -3.45 15.39 17.71
N LYS A 244 -3.74 15.37 16.41
CA LYS A 244 -4.85 16.11 15.79
C LYS A 244 -6.19 15.33 15.77
N GLY A 245 -6.26 14.17 16.43
CA GLY A 245 -7.45 13.31 16.45
C GLY A 245 -7.64 12.45 15.18
N ILE A 246 -6.66 12.41 14.29
CA ILE A 246 -6.71 11.63 13.06
C ILE A 246 -6.04 10.27 13.30
N LYS A 247 -6.77 9.18 13.12
CA LYS A 247 -6.20 7.83 13.22
C LYS A 247 -5.38 7.53 11.98
N CYS A 248 -4.11 7.16 12.15
CA CYS A 248 -3.19 6.95 11.03
C CYS A 248 -2.47 5.61 11.15
N VAL A 249 -2.52 4.78 10.09
CA VAL A 249 -1.92 3.43 10.06
C VAL A 249 -1.05 3.26 8.81
N PRO A 250 0.25 2.90 8.98
CA PRO A 250 1.07 2.52 7.84
C PRO A 250 0.70 1.11 7.36
N PHE A 251 0.41 0.97 6.08
CA PHE A 251 0.23 -0.33 5.44
C PHE A 251 1.59 -1.01 5.22
N ASN A 252 1.65 -2.30 5.58
CA ASN A 252 2.80 -3.18 5.39
C ASN A 252 4.15 -2.49 5.71
N PRO A 253 4.40 -2.13 6.99
CA PRO A 253 5.58 -1.38 7.40
C PRO A 253 6.87 -2.01 6.91
N PHE A 254 7.74 -1.22 6.30
CA PHE A 254 8.99 -1.68 5.72
C PHE A 254 10.03 -1.93 6.82
N LEU A 255 10.05 -3.18 7.31
CA LEU A 255 11.08 -3.70 8.22
C LEU A 255 12.08 -4.49 7.39
N PHE A 256 13.30 -4.02 7.27
CA PHE A 256 14.34 -4.49 6.35
C PHE A 256 14.48 -6.02 6.22
N ILE A 257 14.39 -6.79 7.32
CA ILE A 257 14.61 -8.25 7.33
C ILE A 257 13.33 -9.05 6.99
N LYS A 258 12.15 -8.45 7.06
CA LYS A 258 10.86 -9.12 6.89
C LYS A 258 9.97 -8.46 5.85
N SER A 259 10.44 -7.44 5.19
CA SER A 259 9.65 -6.64 4.26
C SER A 259 9.86 -7.10 2.84
N GLN A 260 8.77 -7.26 2.13
CA GLN A 260 8.84 -7.44 0.70
C GLN A 260 8.72 -6.08 0.02
N LEU A 261 9.54 -5.86 -1.00
CA LEU A 261 9.40 -4.74 -1.92
C LEU A 261 8.07 -4.81 -2.67
N ASN A 262 7.59 -6.04 -2.88
CA ASN A 262 6.30 -6.34 -3.49
C ASN A 262 5.16 -6.28 -2.44
N ASN A 263 3.93 -6.42 -2.89
CA ASN A 263 2.71 -6.37 -2.07
C ASN A 263 2.56 -5.00 -1.40
N ARG A 264 2.66 -3.95 -2.21
CA ARG A 264 2.41 -2.57 -1.82
C ARG A 264 0.96 -2.20 -2.17
N ASP A 265 0.41 -1.29 -1.39
CA ASP A 265 -0.90 -0.74 -1.67
C ASP A 265 -0.77 0.51 -2.52
N HIS A 266 -1.12 0.38 -3.82
CA HIS A 266 -1.02 1.49 -4.77
C HIS A 266 -2.36 2.20 -5.01
N ARG A 267 -3.40 1.89 -4.22
CA ARG A 267 -4.71 2.54 -4.33
C ARG A 267 -4.65 3.98 -3.83
N LYS A 268 -5.52 4.81 -4.35
CA LYS A 268 -5.80 6.17 -3.89
C LYS A 268 -7.29 6.25 -3.72
N ILE A 269 -7.73 6.29 -2.48
CA ILE A 269 -9.13 6.29 -2.10
C ILE A 269 -9.36 7.41 -1.09
N MET A 270 -10.38 8.23 -1.32
CA MET A 270 -10.92 9.14 -0.33
C MET A 270 -12.43 8.96 -0.30
N VAL A 271 -12.97 8.61 0.85
CA VAL A 271 -14.42 8.46 1.07
C VAL A 271 -14.86 9.46 2.11
N VAL A 272 -15.97 10.13 1.86
CA VAL A 272 -16.61 11.06 2.81
C VAL A 272 -18.06 10.60 3.04
N ASP A 273 -18.38 10.21 4.26
CA ASP A 273 -19.71 9.86 4.77
C ASP A 273 -20.47 8.79 3.95
N GLY A 274 -19.79 7.94 3.18
CA GLY A 274 -20.45 7.04 2.21
C GLY A 274 -21.20 7.75 1.08
N ARG A 275 -21.10 9.06 0.99
CA ARG A 275 -21.80 9.93 0.05
C ARG A 275 -20.99 10.17 -1.22
N VAL A 276 -19.69 10.37 -1.10
CA VAL A 276 -18.78 10.56 -2.23
C VAL A 276 -17.52 9.72 -2.04
N ALA A 277 -16.98 9.25 -3.16
CA ALA A 277 -15.66 8.62 -3.20
C ALA A 277 -14.82 9.20 -4.33
N TYR A 278 -13.55 9.43 -4.05
CA TYR A 278 -12.52 9.82 -5.02
C TYR A 278 -11.54 8.69 -5.23
N SER A 279 -11.11 8.51 -6.46
CA SER A 279 -10.02 7.62 -6.82
C SER A 279 -9.32 8.09 -8.09
N GLY A 280 -8.22 7.44 -8.46
CA GLY A 280 -7.41 7.77 -9.64
C GLY A 280 -5.93 7.53 -9.43
N GLY A 281 -5.09 8.29 -10.14
CA GLY A 281 -3.63 8.23 -10.02
C GLY A 281 -3.04 9.20 -8.98
N ILE A 282 -3.80 10.20 -8.56
CA ILE A 282 -3.37 11.36 -7.77
C ILE A 282 -3.09 10.95 -6.31
N ASN A 283 -1.85 11.14 -5.83
CA ASN A 283 -1.48 11.00 -4.42
C ASN A 283 -1.58 12.34 -3.68
N LEU A 284 -1.48 12.31 -2.34
CA LEU A 284 -1.47 13.51 -1.51
C LEU A 284 -0.04 14.11 -1.45
N SER A 285 0.40 14.65 -2.59
CA SER A 285 1.71 15.23 -2.79
C SER A 285 1.64 16.40 -3.77
N ASP A 286 2.45 17.42 -3.54
CA ASP A 286 2.39 18.72 -4.24
C ASP A 286 2.63 18.62 -5.74
N GLU A 287 3.42 17.66 -6.21
CA GLU A 287 3.63 17.45 -7.64
C GLU A 287 2.33 17.13 -8.40
N TYR A 288 1.37 16.45 -7.76
CA TYR A 288 0.08 16.09 -8.39
C TYR A 288 -0.86 17.28 -8.56
N ILE A 289 -0.60 18.37 -7.86
CA ILE A 289 -1.33 19.65 -8.01
C ILE A 289 -0.44 20.76 -8.58
N ASN A 290 0.64 20.36 -9.25
CA ASN A 290 1.58 21.24 -9.94
C ASN A 290 2.21 22.34 -9.07
N ILE A 291 2.40 22.06 -7.78
CA ILE A 291 3.16 22.91 -6.88
C ILE A 291 4.62 22.45 -6.87
N GLY A 292 5.48 23.32 -7.36
CA GLY A 292 6.88 23.00 -7.63
C GLY A 292 7.10 22.48 -9.05
N SER A 293 8.35 22.50 -9.50
CA SER A 293 8.71 22.19 -10.89
C SER A 293 9.65 20.99 -11.03
N LYS A 294 9.77 20.15 -9.99
CA LYS A 294 10.74 19.04 -9.95
C LYS A 294 10.67 18.13 -11.16
N TYR A 295 9.45 17.87 -11.67
CA TYR A 295 9.19 16.98 -12.81
C TYR A 295 8.53 17.69 -13.99
N GLY A 296 8.50 19.02 -14.01
CA GLY A 296 7.72 19.82 -14.94
C GLY A 296 6.23 19.80 -14.61
N HIS A 297 5.38 20.04 -15.60
CA HIS A 297 3.92 19.96 -15.43
C HIS A 297 3.50 18.49 -15.33
N TRP A 298 2.95 18.12 -14.17
CA TRP A 298 2.48 16.77 -13.89
C TRP A 298 1.01 16.63 -14.28
N LYS A 299 0.73 15.71 -15.20
CA LYS A 299 -0.63 15.41 -15.60
C LYS A 299 -1.03 14.03 -15.08
N ASP A 300 -1.90 14.01 -14.11
CA ASP A 300 -2.56 12.80 -13.61
C ASP A 300 -4.06 13.02 -13.55
N ILE A 301 -4.81 11.95 -13.51
CA ILE A 301 -6.26 11.95 -13.58
C ILE A 301 -6.88 11.44 -12.28
N GLY A 302 -8.07 11.92 -12.01
CA GLY A 302 -8.90 11.40 -10.93
C GLY A 302 -10.38 11.41 -11.31
N PHE A 303 -11.16 10.81 -10.47
CA PHE A 303 -12.62 10.86 -10.59
C PHE A 303 -13.29 10.89 -9.22
N LYS A 304 -14.48 11.44 -9.19
CA LYS A 304 -15.42 11.42 -8.06
C LYS A 304 -16.66 10.65 -8.49
N ILE A 305 -17.16 9.81 -7.59
CA ILE A 305 -18.43 9.11 -7.79
C ILE A 305 -19.36 9.38 -6.63
N THR A 306 -20.67 9.27 -6.93
CA THR A 306 -21.77 9.28 -5.94
C THR A 306 -22.70 8.09 -6.18
N GLY A 307 -23.51 7.77 -5.19
CA GLY A 307 -24.45 6.66 -5.25
C GLY A 307 -23.87 5.34 -4.76
N GLU A 308 -24.47 4.25 -5.18
CA GLU A 308 -24.21 2.89 -4.67
C GLU A 308 -22.74 2.45 -4.76
N GLY A 309 -22.00 2.93 -5.78
CA GLY A 309 -20.58 2.61 -5.95
C GLY A 309 -19.69 3.09 -4.82
N VAL A 310 -20.10 4.09 -4.04
CA VAL A 310 -19.35 4.60 -2.89
C VAL A 310 -19.22 3.53 -1.80
N LYS A 311 -20.24 2.66 -1.65
CA LYS A 311 -20.20 1.53 -0.71
C LYS A 311 -19.01 0.61 -0.98
N SER A 312 -18.76 0.30 -2.26
CA SER A 312 -17.61 -0.54 -2.64
C SER A 312 -16.28 0.06 -2.19
N TYR A 313 -16.08 1.37 -2.39
CA TYR A 313 -14.86 2.05 -1.92
C TYR A 313 -14.77 2.09 -0.40
N THR A 314 -15.88 2.29 0.28
CA THR A 314 -15.94 2.27 1.74
C THR A 314 -15.53 0.91 2.27
N TYR A 315 -16.10 -0.17 1.74
CA TYR A 315 -15.75 -1.53 2.16
C TYR A 315 -14.33 -1.93 1.79
N MET A 316 -13.80 -1.49 0.63
CA MET A 316 -12.40 -1.71 0.27
C MET A 316 -11.45 -1.09 1.31
N PHE A 317 -11.74 0.13 1.76
CA PHE A 317 -10.97 0.76 2.84
C PHE A 317 -11.10 0.00 4.15
N MET A 318 -12.33 -0.38 4.54
CA MET A 318 -12.59 -1.11 5.79
C MET A 318 -11.88 -2.46 5.83
N GLU A 319 -11.85 -3.21 4.73
CA GLU A 319 -11.11 -4.48 4.63
C GLU A 319 -9.64 -4.31 5.01
N PHE A 320 -9.00 -3.32 4.44
CA PHE A 320 -7.58 -3.06 4.69
C PHE A 320 -7.36 -2.48 6.08
N TRP A 321 -8.18 -1.53 6.48
CA TRP A 321 -8.08 -0.97 7.82
C TRP A 321 -8.23 -2.05 8.89
N ASN A 322 -9.27 -2.86 8.83
CA ASN A 322 -9.54 -3.93 9.80
C ASN A 322 -8.51 -5.08 9.74
N ALA A 323 -7.86 -5.30 8.58
CA ALA A 323 -6.80 -6.30 8.44
C ALA A 323 -5.47 -5.86 9.08
N PHE A 324 -5.21 -4.56 9.17
CA PHE A 324 -3.90 -4.02 9.55
C PHE A 324 -3.92 -3.08 10.75
N SER A 325 -5.11 -2.67 11.22
CA SER A 325 -5.30 -1.90 12.45
C SER A 325 -5.85 -2.78 13.59
N ASN A 326 -5.57 -2.39 14.82
CA ASN A 326 -6.22 -2.97 15.99
C ASN A 326 -7.51 -2.20 16.39
N ASP A 327 -7.76 -1.06 15.76
CA ASP A 327 -8.95 -0.23 15.95
C ASP A 327 -9.89 -0.49 14.77
N MET A 328 -10.73 -1.52 14.90
CA MET A 328 -11.67 -1.91 13.85
C MET A 328 -12.72 -0.81 13.61
N ILE A 329 -13.14 -0.67 12.37
CA ILE A 329 -14.27 0.19 12.03
C ILE A 329 -15.56 -0.57 12.37
N PRO A 330 -16.42 -0.05 13.27
CA PRO A 330 -17.70 -0.67 13.56
C PRO A 330 -18.62 -0.54 12.34
N HIS A 331 -19.41 -1.58 12.06
CA HIS A 331 -20.32 -1.60 10.93
C HIS A 331 -21.40 -0.53 11.01
N GLU A 332 -21.86 -0.25 12.22
CA GLU A 332 -22.91 0.74 12.51
C GLU A 332 -22.50 2.15 12.05
N LEU A 333 -21.21 2.51 12.14
CA LEU A 333 -20.71 3.80 11.66
C LEU A 333 -20.98 4.02 10.16
N VAL A 334 -20.92 2.93 9.42
CA VAL A 334 -21.01 2.96 7.94
C VAL A 334 -22.44 2.66 7.48
N GLY A 335 -23.13 1.70 8.10
CA GLY A 335 -24.50 1.28 7.75
C GLY A 335 -25.49 2.44 7.77
N GLU A 336 -25.51 3.25 8.82
CA GLU A 336 -26.34 4.46 8.90
C GLU A 336 -26.10 5.49 7.80
N SER A 337 -24.98 5.44 7.10
CA SER A 337 -24.67 6.35 5.99
C SER A 337 -25.31 5.92 4.68
N PHE A 338 -25.74 4.66 4.58
CA PHE A 338 -26.32 4.08 3.37
C PHE A 338 -27.87 4.11 3.37
N GLU A 339 -28.48 4.44 4.51
CA GLU A 339 -29.96 4.48 4.64
C GLU A 339 -30.61 5.79 4.19
N LYS A 340 -29.85 6.76 3.72
CA LYS A 340 -30.33 8.06 3.22
C LYS A 340 -30.15 8.17 1.71
#